data_836436a481789233fcafdde5adeec378
#
_entry.id   836436a481789233fcafdde5adeec378
#
_cell.length_a   1.000
_cell.length_b   1.000
_cell.length_c   1.000
_cell.angle_alpha   90.00
_cell.angle_beta   90.00
_cell.angle_gamma   90.00
#
_symmetry.space_group_name_H-M   'P 1'
#
loop_
_entity.id
_entity.type
_entity.pdbx_description
1 polymer ?
#
loop_
_entity_poly.entity_id
_entity_poly.type
_entity_poly.pdbx_seq_one_letter_code
_entity_poly.pdbx_strand_id
1 'polypeptide(L)'
;SDLTYLPCPINQISLSYLMPCEPCDISLGQYSDGTTGTCSQCAANQYYDDSTFQCEICPYHSYTDIFNPNQCQTCAAGSTVDANHKTCTPCPAGTEELGQNNCSPCSVYQAAMLGSESCSDCQPGEQPNQIQEYCEPCNIGMYSPGSQMCSRCEVGYFQNIEGQSQCNLCYDGYVAPISGMSACVIC
;
A
#
# COMPACT_ATOMS: atom_id res chain seq x y z
N SER A 1 50.99 -38.73 -9.27
CA SER A 1 49.72 -38.67 -9.99
C SER A 1 48.84 -37.64 -9.30
N ASP A 2 48.81 -36.46 -9.90
CA ASP A 2 47.90 -35.37 -9.47
C ASP A 2 46.47 -35.85 -9.61
N LEU A 3 45.84 -36.08 -8.48
CA LEU A 3 44.37 -36.22 -8.42
C LEU A 3 43.80 -34.83 -8.69
N THR A 4 43.53 -34.56 -9.96
CA THR A 4 42.79 -33.33 -10.33
C THR A 4 41.39 -33.42 -9.72
N TYR A 5 41.14 -32.58 -8.75
CA TYR A 5 39.80 -32.38 -8.21
C TYR A 5 38.87 -31.90 -9.34
N LEU A 6 37.88 -32.69 -9.64
CA LEU A 6 36.78 -32.24 -10.51
C LEU A 6 35.76 -31.54 -9.64
N PRO A 7 35.52 -30.25 -9.87
CA PRO A 7 34.47 -29.54 -9.13
C PRO A 7 33.10 -30.19 -9.38
N CYS A 8 32.25 -30.16 -8.39
CA CYS A 8 30.87 -30.63 -8.57
C CYS A 8 30.16 -29.80 -9.65
N PRO A 9 29.18 -30.41 -10.35
CA PRO A 9 28.28 -29.66 -11.20
C PRO A 9 27.59 -28.51 -10.43
N ILE A 10 27.05 -27.55 -11.18
CA ILE A 10 26.25 -26.45 -10.62
C ILE A 10 25.09 -27.05 -9.79
N ASN A 11 24.75 -26.39 -8.69
CA ASN A 11 23.76 -26.84 -7.71
C ASN A 11 24.09 -28.15 -6.97
N GLN A 12 25.34 -28.54 -6.97
CA GLN A 12 25.83 -29.67 -6.19
C GLN A 12 27.06 -29.29 -5.38
N ILE A 13 27.23 -29.96 -4.24
CA ILE A 13 28.42 -29.81 -3.36
C ILE A 13 28.97 -31.15 -3.00
N SER A 14 30.28 -31.17 -2.67
CA SER A 14 30.91 -32.31 -2.02
C SER A 14 31.63 -31.86 -0.76
N LEU A 15 31.39 -32.54 0.35
CA LEU A 15 31.99 -32.21 1.64
C LEU A 15 33.45 -32.70 1.76
N SER A 16 33.89 -33.58 0.87
CA SER A 16 35.29 -34.05 0.83
C SER A 16 35.62 -34.67 -0.54
N TYR A 17 36.90 -34.79 -0.84
CA TYR A 17 37.42 -35.39 -2.08
C TYR A 17 37.02 -36.86 -2.33
N LEU A 18 36.46 -37.49 -1.32
CA LEU A 18 36.07 -38.92 -1.38
C LEU A 18 34.56 -39.10 -1.40
N MET A 19 33.79 -38.02 -1.28
CA MET A 19 32.33 -38.08 -1.26
C MET A 19 31.73 -37.72 -2.63
N PRO A 20 30.63 -38.39 -3.02
CA PRO A 20 29.90 -38.00 -4.23
C PRO A 20 29.36 -36.57 -4.09
N CYS A 21 29.11 -35.93 -5.23
CA CYS A 21 28.41 -34.64 -5.25
C CYS A 21 26.95 -34.85 -4.86
N GLU A 22 26.47 -34.05 -3.91
CA GLU A 22 25.09 -34.04 -3.45
C GLU A 22 24.40 -32.76 -3.92
N PRO A 23 23.13 -32.81 -4.39
CA PRO A 23 22.43 -31.63 -4.85
C PRO A 23 22.07 -30.72 -3.66
N CYS A 24 22.14 -29.40 -3.89
CA CYS A 24 21.57 -28.42 -3.00
C CYS A 24 20.01 -28.52 -3.04
N ASP A 25 19.38 -28.24 -1.91
CA ASP A 25 17.92 -28.23 -1.82
C ASP A 25 17.36 -26.93 -2.42
N ILE A 26 17.07 -26.99 -3.72
CA ILE A 26 16.48 -25.84 -4.42
C ILE A 26 15.07 -25.47 -3.91
N SER A 27 14.35 -26.39 -3.25
CA SER A 27 13.07 -26.05 -2.64
C SER A 27 13.22 -25.09 -1.45
N LEU A 28 14.41 -25.07 -0.83
CA LEU A 28 14.80 -24.14 0.22
C LEU A 28 15.55 -22.91 -0.31
N GLY A 29 15.55 -22.66 -1.62
CA GLY A 29 16.30 -21.57 -2.24
C GLY A 29 17.81 -21.74 -2.16
N GLN A 30 18.30 -22.98 -2.01
CA GLN A 30 19.73 -23.25 -1.93
C GLN A 30 20.30 -23.48 -3.32
N TYR A 31 21.47 -22.94 -3.56
CA TYR A 31 22.23 -23.10 -4.80
C TYR A 31 23.74 -23.26 -4.53
N SER A 32 24.47 -23.76 -5.50
CA SER A 32 25.93 -23.76 -5.52
C SER A 32 26.43 -23.43 -6.93
N ASP A 33 27.45 -22.60 -7.00
CA ASP A 33 28.16 -22.29 -8.25
C ASP A 33 29.15 -23.39 -8.66
N GLY A 34 29.23 -24.48 -7.89
CA GLY A 34 30.15 -25.58 -8.10
C GLY A 34 31.59 -25.30 -7.60
N THR A 35 31.89 -24.10 -7.15
CA THR A 35 33.27 -23.71 -6.68
C THR A 35 33.42 -23.76 -5.17
N THR A 36 32.33 -23.62 -4.44
CA THR A 36 32.29 -23.69 -2.97
C THR A 36 31.76 -25.04 -2.52
N GLY A 37 32.29 -25.58 -1.45
CA GLY A 37 31.81 -26.84 -0.85
C GLY A 37 30.54 -26.69 -0.01
N THR A 38 29.79 -25.62 -0.19
CA THR A 38 28.56 -25.29 0.58
C THR A 38 27.45 -24.82 -0.31
N CYS A 39 26.21 -25.18 0.05
CA CYS A 39 25.04 -24.57 -0.54
C CYS A 39 24.78 -23.18 0.08
N SER A 40 24.57 -22.20 -0.74
CA SER A 40 24.24 -20.82 -0.38
C SER A 40 22.75 -20.57 -0.62
N GLN A 41 22.19 -19.55 0.00
CA GLN A 41 20.83 -19.08 -0.27
C GLN A 41 20.87 -17.70 -0.93
N CYS A 42 19.93 -17.43 -1.80
CA CYS A 42 19.76 -16.10 -2.34
C CYS A 42 19.43 -15.11 -1.22
N ALA A 43 19.85 -13.87 -1.40
CA ALA A 43 19.54 -12.79 -0.46
C ALA A 43 18.03 -12.51 -0.41
N ALA A 44 17.58 -11.78 0.62
CA ALA A 44 16.21 -11.29 0.66
C ALA A 44 15.87 -10.54 -0.64
N ASN A 45 14.63 -10.70 -1.13
CA ASN A 45 14.15 -10.16 -2.40
C ASN A 45 14.82 -10.75 -3.65
N GLN A 46 15.44 -11.91 -3.53
CA GLN A 46 16.01 -12.62 -4.66
C GLN A 46 15.53 -14.07 -4.68
N TYR A 47 15.30 -14.60 -5.87
CA TYR A 47 14.97 -16.00 -6.11
C TYR A 47 16.07 -16.63 -6.99
N TYR A 48 16.25 -17.93 -6.88
CA TYR A 48 17.16 -18.65 -7.75
C TYR A 48 16.49 -18.98 -9.08
N ASP A 49 17.10 -18.54 -10.18
CA ASP A 49 16.63 -18.85 -11.54
C ASP A 49 17.44 -20.02 -12.12
N ASP A 50 16.77 -21.15 -12.32
CA ASP A 50 17.35 -22.37 -12.88
C ASP A 50 17.82 -22.21 -14.33
N SER A 51 17.34 -21.22 -15.05
CA SER A 51 17.73 -20.97 -16.45
C SER A 51 19.04 -20.19 -16.58
N THR A 52 19.25 -19.25 -15.66
CA THR A 52 20.48 -18.41 -15.60
C THR A 52 21.50 -18.93 -14.60
N PHE A 53 21.12 -19.84 -13.71
CA PHE A 53 21.88 -20.34 -12.58
C PHE A 53 22.37 -19.23 -11.63
N GLN A 54 21.56 -18.19 -11.44
CA GLN A 54 21.89 -17.03 -10.62
C GLN A 54 20.70 -16.62 -9.73
N CYS A 55 21.04 -15.86 -8.69
CA CYS A 55 20.01 -15.18 -7.90
C CYS A 55 19.55 -13.92 -8.60
N GLU A 56 18.28 -13.90 -9.00
CA GLU A 56 17.64 -12.77 -9.66
C GLU A 56 16.80 -11.97 -8.66
N ILE A 57 16.78 -10.66 -8.82
CA ILE A 57 15.98 -9.78 -7.97
C ILE A 57 14.49 -9.93 -8.33
N CYS A 58 13.64 -10.03 -7.33
CA CYS A 58 12.21 -10.05 -7.54
C CYS A 58 11.73 -8.80 -8.30
N PRO A 59 10.76 -8.95 -9.21
CA PRO A 59 10.12 -7.84 -9.88
C PRO A 59 9.56 -6.83 -8.88
N TYR A 60 9.29 -5.64 -9.38
CA TYR A 60 8.66 -4.57 -8.62
C TYR A 60 7.40 -5.08 -7.90
N HIS A 61 7.15 -4.60 -6.68
CA HIS A 61 5.97 -4.94 -5.90
C HIS A 61 5.86 -6.42 -5.52
N SER A 62 6.99 -7.12 -5.46
CA SER A 62 7.04 -8.53 -5.06
C SER A 62 8.21 -8.83 -4.12
N TYR A 63 8.11 -9.92 -3.40
CA TYR A 63 9.06 -10.36 -2.38
C TYR A 63 9.22 -11.88 -2.40
N THR A 64 10.27 -12.41 -1.76
CA THR A 64 10.41 -13.86 -1.52
C THR A 64 9.96 -14.21 -0.13
N ASP A 65 9.04 -15.18 -0.02
CA ASP A 65 8.58 -15.72 1.26
C ASP A 65 9.60 -16.73 1.81
N ILE A 66 9.74 -16.78 3.13
CA ILE A 66 10.59 -17.77 3.81
C ILE A 66 10.16 -19.23 3.55
N PHE A 67 8.88 -19.45 3.25
CA PHE A 67 8.34 -20.79 2.93
C PHE A 67 8.45 -21.14 1.44
N ASN A 68 8.63 -20.14 0.56
CA ASN A 68 8.80 -20.29 -0.88
C ASN A 68 9.91 -19.38 -1.40
N PRO A 69 11.17 -19.62 -1.00
CA PRO A 69 12.29 -18.71 -1.33
C PRO A 69 12.66 -18.71 -2.82
N ASN A 70 12.09 -19.61 -3.62
CA ASN A 70 12.35 -19.71 -5.07
C ASN A 70 11.33 -18.98 -5.94
N GLN A 71 10.33 -18.37 -5.34
CA GLN A 71 9.29 -17.66 -6.08
C GLN A 71 9.02 -16.29 -5.50
N CYS A 72 8.99 -15.30 -6.37
CA CYS A 72 8.52 -13.98 -5.99
C CYS A 72 7.00 -13.99 -5.88
N GLN A 73 6.50 -13.47 -4.77
CA GLN A 73 5.06 -13.27 -4.52
C GLN A 73 4.74 -11.79 -4.66
N THR A 74 3.73 -11.47 -5.44
CA THR A 74 3.28 -10.09 -5.66
C THR A 74 2.36 -9.66 -4.52
N CYS A 75 2.56 -8.46 -4.01
CA CYS A 75 1.64 -7.86 -3.04
C CYS A 75 0.28 -7.58 -3.68
N ALA A 76 -0.77 -7.67 -2.88
CA ALA A 76 -2.09 -7.21 -3.30
C ALA A 76 -2.08 -5.69 -3.52
N ALA A 77 -2.94 -5.21 -4.42
CA ALA A 77 -3.18 -3.79 -4.60
C ALA A 77 -3.49 -3.10 -3.24
N GLY A 78 -3.05 -1.86 -3.07
CA GLY A 78 -3.15 -1.14 -1.80
C GLY A 78 -2.12 -1.56 -0.73
N SER A 79 -1.13 -2.38 -1.09
CA SER A 79 -0.06 -2.82 -0.17
C SER A 79 1.30 -2.59 -0.79
N THR A 80 2.33 -2.44 0.03
CA THR A 80 3.74 -2.31 -0.39
C THR A 80 4.57 -3.43 0.22
N VAL A 81 5.70 -3.72 -0.39
CA VAL A 81 6.69 -4.65 0.19
C VAL A 81 7.35 -3.96 1.39
N ASP A 82 7.48 -4.67 2.50
CA ASP A 82 8.15 -4.15 3.70
C ASP A 82 9.65 -3.87 3.46
N ALA A 83 10.28 -3.10 4.34
CA ALA A 83 11.69 -2.72 4.23
C ALA A 83 12.66 -3.92 4.21
N ASN A 84 12.23 -5.08 4.69
CA ASN A 84 13.04 -6.31 4.70
C ASN A 84 12.76 -7.20 3.49
N HIS A 85 11.85 -6.80 2.60
CA HIS A 85 11.43 -7.57 1.42
C HIS A 85 10.96 -9.00 1.73
N LYS A 86 10.21 -9.17 2.82
CA LYS A 86 9.72 -10.48 3.28
C LYS A 86 8.21 -10.60 3.35
N THR A 87 7.50 -9.49 3.41
CA THR A 87 6.04 -9.47 3.56
C THR A 87 5.46 -8.24 2.87
N CYS A 88 4.16 -8.27 2.63
CA CYS A 88 3.41 -7.10 2.20
C CYS A 88 2.82 -6.38 3.41
N THR A 89 2.87 -5.05 3.39
CA THR A 89 2.26 -4.18 4.39
C THR A 89 1.21 -3.32 3.71
N PRO A 90 -0.05 -3.31 4.18
CA PRO A 90 -1.09 -2.46 3.60
C PRO A 90 -0.74 -0.98 3.77
N CYS A 91 -1.06 -0.17 2.78
CA CYS A 91 -0.91 1.27 2.87
C CYS A 91 -1.75 1.82 4.02
N PRO A 92 -1.24 2.77 4.81
CA PRO A 92 -1.99 3.42 5.89
C PRO A 92 -3.27 4.09 5.37
N ALA A 93 -4.26 4.24 6.24
CA ALA A 93 -5.43 5.05 5.95
C ALA A 93 -5.01 6.48 5.51
N GLY A 94 -5.75 7.07 4.58
CA GLY A 94 -5.42 8.36 3.97
C GLY A 94 -4.28 8.31 2.94
N THR A 95 -3.89 7.11 2.51
CA THR A 95 -2.87 6.93 1.46
C THR A 95 -3.33 5.92 0.41
N GLU A 96 -2.78 6.02 -0.79
CA GLU A 96 -2.98 5.08 -1.91
C GLU A 96 -1.65 4.50 -2.38
N GLU A 97 -1.69 3.35 -3.03
CA GLU A 97 -0.53 2.71 -3.62
C GLU A 97 -0.37 3.13 -5.09
N LEU A 98 0.75 3.77 -5.45
CA LEU A 98 1.01 4.31 -6.80
C LEU A 98 1.86 3.39 -7.69
N GLY A 99 1.91 2.08 -7.43
CA GLY A 99 2.65 1.13 -8.27
C GLY A 99 4.17 1.20 -8.16
N GLN A 100 4.71 1.95 -7.21
CA GLN A 100 6.15 2.11 -6.98
C GLN A 100 6.62 1.57 -5.62
N ASN A 101 5.88 0.63 -5.06
CA ASN A 101 6.14 0.10 -3.72
C ASN A 101 6.17 1.21 -2.65
N ASN A 102 5.32 2.23 -2.83
CA ASN A 102 5.23 3.39 -1.97
C ASN A 102 3.77 3.82 -1.81
N CYS A 103 3.40 4.17 -0.59
CA CYS A 103 2.09 4.73 -0.27
C CYS A 103 2.18 6.25 -0.32
N SER A 104 1.34 6.88 -1.12
CA SER A 104 1.26 8.33 -1.29
C SER A 104 0.03 8.90 -0.60
N PRO A 105 0.13 10.05 0.09
CA PRO A 105 -1.02 10.67 0.73
C PRO A 105 -2.12 11.02 -0.27
N CYS A 106 -3.36 10.82 0.12
CA CYS A 106 -4.51 11.32 -0.61
C CYS A 106 -4.51 12.85 -0.71
N SER A 107 -5.15 13.38 -1.75
CA SER A 107 -5.45 14.81 -1.83
C SER A 107 -6.34 15.25 -0.67
N VAL A 108 -6.35 16.56 -0.36
CA VAL A 108 -7.05 17.12 0.81
C VAL A 108 -8.56 16.89 0.85
N TYR A 109 -9.17 16.47 -0.26
CA TYR A 109 -10.61 16.21 -0.36
C TYR A 109 -10.94 14.73 -0.58
N GLN A 110 -9.96 13.86 -0.44
CA GLN A 110 -10.07 12.44 -0.68
C GLN A 110 -9.85 11.64 0.60
N ALA A 111 -10.39 10.44 0.62
CA ALA A 111 -10.20 9.48 1.70
C ALA A 111 -9.84 8.10 1.14
N ALA A 112 -9.10 7.33 1.92
CA ALA A 112 -8.73 5.95 1.62
C ALA A 112 -8.64 5.14 2.91
N MET A 113 -9.33 4.02 2.99
CA MET A 113 -9.20 3.07 4.10
C MET A 113 -7.84 2.40 4.09
N LEU A 114 -7.47 1.78 5.21
CA LEU A 114 -6.28 0.95 5.29
C LEU A 114 -6.24 -0.08 4.15
N GLY A 115 -5.16 -0.09 3.38
CA GLY A 115 -4.99 -1.02 2.26
C GLY A 115 -5.82 -0.70 1.02
N SER A 116 -6.31 0.53 0.86
CA SER A 116 -6.99 0.96 -0.36
C SER A 116 -6.00 1.09 -1.52
N GLU A 117 -6.41 0.62 -2.69
CA GLU A 117 -5.65 0.76 -3.93
C GLU A 117 -5.58 2.21 -4.40
N SER A 118 -6.65 2.98 -4.18
CA SER A 118 -6.75 4.37 -4.60
C SER A 118 -7.55 5.22 -3.61
N CYS A 119 -7.24 6.52 -3.61
CA CYS A 119 -8.03 7.51 -2.90
C CYS A 119 -9.36 7.78 -3.61
N SER A 120 -10.41 7.99 -2.86
CA SER A 120 -11.77 8.30 -3.35
C SER A 120 -12.16 9.71 -2.97
N ASP A 121 -12.75 10.46 -3.90
CA ASP A 121 -13.31 11.79 -3.64
C ASP A 121 -14.52 11.71 -2.72
N CYS A 122 -14.57 12.59 -1.73
CA CYS A 122 -15.77 12.75 -0.92
C CYS A 122 -16.90 13.35 -1.74
N GLN A 123 -18.11 12.84 -1.51
CA GLN A 123 -19.31 13.28 -2.23
C GLN A 123 -19.73 14.69 -1.80
N PRO A 124 -20.55 15.39 -2.62
CA PRO A 124 -21.17 16.64 -2.17
C PRO A 124 -21.90 16.44 -0.84
N GLY A 125 -21.67 17.34 0.11
CA GLY A 125 -22.17 17.23 1.49
C GLY A 125 -21.20 16.54 2.45
N GLU A 126 -20.04 16.06 1.99
CA GLU A 126 -19.08 15.34 2.79
C GLU A 126 -17.69 16.00 2.76
N GLN A 127 -16.85 15.64 3.72
CA GLN A 127 -15.44 15.95 3.80
C GLN A 127 -14.66 14.74 4.35
N PRO A 128 -13.35 14.61 4.08
CA PRO A 128 -12.53 13.61 4.75
C PRO A 128 -12.46 13.87 6.25
N ASN A 129 -12.44 12.81 7.05
CA ASN A 129 -12.11 12.91 8.46
C ASN A 129 -10.64 13.32 8.65
N GLN A 130 -10.20 13.57 9.90
CA GLN A 130 -8.87 14.11 10.19
C GLN A 130 -7.69 13.27 9.67
N ILE A 131 -7.87 11.97 9.54
CA ILE A 131 -6.84 11.04 9.04
C ILE A 131 -7.11 10.59 7.60
N GLN A 132 -8.08 11.17 6.94
CA GLN A 132 -8.50 10.85 5.56
C GLN A 132 -8.85 9.37 5.33
N GLU A 133 -9.32 8.67 6.38
CA GLU A 133 -9.72 7.27 6.28
C GLU A 133 -11.06 7.08 5.57
N TYR A 134 -12.03 7.95 5.86
CA TYR A 134 -13.36 7.94 5.26
C TYR A 134 -13.92 9.36 5.15
N CYS A 135 -14.95 9.51 4.34
CA CYS A 135 -15.69 10.76 4.23
C CYS A 135 -16.79 10.81 5.30
N GLU A 136 -16.91 11.95 5.99
CA GLU A 136 -17.92 12.23 7.00
C GLU A 136 -18.86 13.34 6.51
N PRO A 137 -20.15 13.30 6.85
CA PRO A 137 -21.10 14.34 6.45
C PRO A 137 -20.75 15.69 7.10
N CYS A 138 -20.94 16.77 6.36
CA CYS A 138 -20.87 18.11 6.92
C CYS A 138 -21.89 18.28 8.05
N ASN A 139 -21.47 18.89 9.16
CA ASN A 139 -22.35 19.19 10.27
C ASN A 139 -23.46 20.22 9.89
N ILE A 140 -24.53 20.27 10.68
CA ILE A 140 -25.56 21.31 10.55
C ILE A 140 -24.94 22.71 10.57
N GLY A 141 -25.49 23.62 9.80
CA GLY A 141 -24.92 24.96 9.58
C GLY A 141 -23.74 24.98 8.60
N MET A 142 -23.37 23.83 8.03
CA MET A 142 -22.28 23.69 7.08
C MET A 142 -22.74 22.96 5.81
N TYR A 143 -21.97 23.11 4.73
CA TYR A 143 -22.19 22.46 3.45
C TYR A 143 -20.87 22.21 2.73
N SER A 144 -20.87 21.28 1.77
CA SER A 144 -19.77 21.08 0.82
C SER A 144 -20.33 20.83 -0.58
N PRO A 145 -19.99 21.64 -1.59
CA PRO A 145 -20.44 21.39 -2.96
C PRO A 145 -19.79 20.18 -3.63
N GLY A 146 -18.88 19.48 -2.94
CA GLY A 146 -18.07 18.38 -3.41
C GLY A 146 -16.62 18.82 -3.71
N SER A 147 -15.67 17.89 -3.53
CA SER A 147 -14.24 18.18 -3.68
C SER A 147 -13.76 19.43 -2.93
N GLN A 148 -14.36 19.70 -1.77
CA GLN A 148 -14.03 20.81 -0.87
C GLN A 148 -14.33 20.42 0.57
N MET A 149 -13.65 21.09 1.51
CA MET A 149 -13.97 20.95 2.94
C MET A 149 -15.30 21.61 3.26
N CYS A 150 -15.96 21.11 4.29
CA CYS A 150 -17.23 21.70 4.77
C CYS A 150 -17.04 23.16 5.15
N SER A 151 -17.84 24.04 4.56
CA SER A 151 -17.86 25.47 4.79
C SER A 151 -19.13 25.87 5.54
N ARG A 152 -19.03 26.89 6.40
CA ARG A 152 -20.21 27.43 7.09
C ARG A 152 -21.14 28.15 6.13
N CYS A 153 -22.43 27.96 6.30
CA CYS A 153 -23.41 28.78 5.59
C CYS A 153 -23.14 30.26 5.82
N GLU A 154 -23.25 31.06 4.77
CA GLU A 154 -23.09 32.52 4.86
C GLU A 154 -24.27 33.17 5.59
N VAL A 155 -24.10 34.43 5.97
CA VAL A 155 -25.16 35.26 6.53
C VAL A 155 -26.35 35.28 5.59
N GLY A 156 -27.56 35.14 6.13
CA GLY A 156 -28.78 34.99 5.35
C GLY A 156 -29.15 33.57 4.95
N TYR A 157 -28.23 32.60 5.15
CA TYR A 157 -28.43 31.19 4.84
C TYR A 157 -28.32 30.31 6.07
N PHE A 158 -28.97 29.14 6.03
CA PHE A 158 -28.95 28.15 7.10
C PHE A 158 -28.86 26.72 6.53
N GLN A 159 -28.47 25.76 7.37
CA GLN A 159 -28.60 24.34 7.05
C GLN A 159 -28.91 23.54 8.32
N ASN A 160 -30.08 22.92 8.35
CA ASN A 160 -30.60 22.17 9.50
C ASN A 160 -30.42 20.64 9.38
N ILE A 161 -29.85 20.17 8.29
CA ILE A 161 -29.61 18.75 7.99
C ILE A 161 -28.13 18.59 7.72
N GLU A 162 -27.54 17.51 8.24
CA GLU A 162 -26.15 17.13 7.96
C GLU A 162 -26.00 16.61 6.53
N GLY A 163 -24.76 16.63 6.01
CA GLY A 163 -24.44 16.05 4.72
C GLY A 163 -25.01 16.78 3.51
N GLN A 164 -25.22 18.09 3.61
CA GLN A 164 -25.80 18.86 2.52
C GLN A 164 -24.74 19.54 1.65
N SER A 165 -25.05 19.59 0.34
CA SER A 165 -24.18 20.21 -0.66
C SER A 165 -24.37 21.71 -0.80
N GLN A 166 -25.40 22.29 -0.21
CA GLN A 166 -25.73 23.72 -0.27
C GLN A 166 -26.51 24.16 0.96
N CYS A 167 -26.49 25.46 1.23
CA CYS A 167 -27.29 26.08 2.27
C CYS A 167 -28.62 26.59 1.72
N ASN A 168 -29.64 26.67 2.59
CA ASN A 168 -30.96 27.20 2.29
C ASN A 168 -31.04 28.70 2.63
N LEU A 169 -31.65 29.48 1.78
CA LEU A 169 -31.92 30.89 2.03
C LEU A 169 -33.04 31.03 3.09
N CYS A 170 -32.89 32.00 4.00
CA CYS A 170 -33.97 32.34 4.93
C CYS A 170 -35.20 32.92 4.18
N TYR A 171 -36.39 32.57 4.65
CA TYR A 171 -37.64 33.10 4.11
C TYR A 171 -37.84 34.55 4.54
N ASP A 172 -38.76 35.24 3.85
CA ASP A 172 -39.14 36.59 4.19
C ASP A 172 -39.60 36.72 5.65
N GLY A 173 -39.10 37.74 6.35
CA GLY A 173 -39.34 37.95 7.78
C GLY A 173 -38.41 37.16 8.71
N TYR A 174 -37.42 36.40 8.15
CA TYR A 174 -36.44 35.67 8.91
C TYR A 174 -35.02 35.98 8.43
N VAL A 175 -34.07 35.90 9.35
CA VAL A 175 -32.64 36.15 9.08
C VAL A 175 -31.74 35.11 9.72
N ALA A 176 -30.59 34.92 9.13
CA ALA A 176 -29.44 34.26 9.73
C ALA A 176 -28.31 35.28 9.92
N PRO A 177 -28.26 35.98 11.07
CA PRO A 177 -27.36 37.12 11.25
C PRO A 177 -25.88 36.76 11.37
N ILE A 178 -25.55 35.49 11.59
CA ILE A 178 -24.18 35.00 11.67
C ILE A 178 -24.02 33.77 10.75
N SER A 179 -22.78 33.52 10.30
CA SER A 179 -22.45 32.33 9.50
C SER A 179 -22.58 31.05 10.30
N GLY A 180 -22.96 29.95 9.64
CA GLY A 180 -23.03 28.62 10.23
C GLY A 180 -24.30 28.38 11.06
N MET A 181 -25.36 29.12 10.82
CA MET A 181 -26.65 28.91 11.50
C MET A 181 -27.35 27.65 10.99
N SER A 182 -27.95 26.92 11.93
CA SER A 182 -28.83 25.77 11.63
C SER A 182 -30.28 26.12 11.40
N ALA A 183 -30.70 27.35 11.71
CA ALA A 183 -32.07 27.86 11.50
C ALA A 183 -32.04 29.37 11.38
N CYS A 184 -33.04 29.92 10.68
CA CYS A 184 -33.26 31.35 10.65
C CYS A 184 -34.08 31.78 11.90
N VAL A 185 -33.84 33.00 12.35
CA VAL A 185 -34.58 33.67 13.46
C VAL A 185 -35.49 34.79 12.89
N ILE A 186 -36.54 35.13 13.58
CA ILE A 186 -37.44 36.23 13.19
C ILE A 186 -36.68 37.55 13.25
N CYS A 187 -36.90 38.45 12.31
CA CYS A 187 -36.34 39.79 12.26
C CYS A 187 -36.80 40.63 13.46
#